data_624d278503d68eaf8ff0259bde667f64
#
_entry.id   624d278503d68eaf8ff0259bde667f64
#
_cell.length_a   1.000
_cell.length_b   1.000
_cell.length_c   1.000
_cell.angle_alpha   90.00
_cell.angle_beta   90.00
_cell.angle_gamma   90.00
#
_symmetry.space_group_name_H-M   'P 1'
#
loop_
_entity.id
_entity.type
_entity.pdbx_description
1 polymer ?
#
loop_
_entity_poly.entity_id
_entity_poly.type
_entity_poly.pdbx_seq_one_letter_code
_entity_poly.pdbx_strand_id
1 'polypeptide(L)'
;PRHRTNGIIGMFLAGGVALTALSMMHRDIVTTERSLTNPEQFGPFQPWFFFGVAAVEIVMITAFGLAVIQSIIHRKETENHAWWLISTVFLIMMPTLGRGIQNVYVGLNIESWPEIDIMLPIYFTQFLIISMLLLGSWKYEKLKHPATFLAVGVNLFVLLLEPLGRSERVQEFLKMIIKG
;
A
#
# COMPACT_ATOMS: atom_id res chain seq x y z
N PRO A 1 -21.66 -22.99 12.14
CA PRO A 1 -20.25 -23.40 12.32
C PRO A 1 -19.31 -22.84 11.26
N ARG A 2 -19.62 -22.96 9.96
CA ARG A 2 -18.73 -22.53 8.85
C ARG A 2 -18.36 -21.03 8.89
N HIS A 3 -19.30 -20.15 9.20
CA HIS A 3 -19.03 -18.71 9.25
C HIS A 3 -18.02 -18.33 10.33
N ARG A 4 -18.08 -18.96 11.51
CA ARG A 4 -17.13 -18.74 12.60
C ARG A 4 -15.72 -19.23 12.22
N THR A 5 -15.61 -20.40 11.58
CA THR A 5 -14.32 -20.95 11.12
C THR A 5 -13.69 -20.04 10.08
N ASN A 6 -14.46 -19.59 9.07
CA ASN A 6 -13.97 -18.68 8.04
C ASN A 6 -13.52 -17.32 8.62
N GLY A 7 -14.21 -16.81 9.65
CA GLY A 7 -13.80 -15.60 10.36
C GLY A 7 -12.45 -15.74 11.06
N ILE A 8 -12.22 -16.88 11.74
CA ILE A 8 -10.94 -17.18 12.40
C ILE A 8 -9.81 -17.28 11.36
N ILE A 9 -10.03 -18.01 10.27
CA ILE A 9 -9.06 -18.11 9.16
C ILE A 9 -8.75 -16.72 8.60
N GLY A 10 -9.78 -15.88 8.37
CA GLY A 10 -9.61 -14.51 7.90
C GLY A 10 -8.73 -13.67 8.83
N MET A 11 -8.87 -13.81 10.16
CA MET A 11 -8.02 -13.11 11.14
C MET A 11 -6.55 -13.56 11.05
N PHE A 12 -6.29 -14.87 10.92
CA PHE A 12 -4.93 -15.39 10.73
C PHE A 12 -4.30 -14.88 9.43
N LEU A 13 -5.08 -14.86 8.34
CA LEU A 13 -4.62 -14.31 7.06
C LEU A 13 -4.32 -12.81 7.16
N ALA A 14 -5.17 -12.03 7.82
CA ALA A 14 -4.94 -10.61 8.05
C ALA A 14 -3.67 -10.36 8.88
N GLY A 15 -3.45 -11.16 9.93
CA GLY A 15 -2.21 -11.12 10.71
C GLY A 15 -0.98 -11.46 9.87
N GLY A 16 -1.08 -12.49 9.02
CA GLY A 16 -0.02 -12.86 8.07
C GLY A 16 0.33 -11.74 7.09
N VAL A 17 -0.68 -11.07 6.53
CA VAL A 17 -0.51 -9.91 5.65
C VAL A 17 0.23 -8.77 6.38
N ALA A 18 -0.18 -8.43 7.60
CA ALA A 18 0.46 -7.38 8.38
C ALA A 18 1.92 -7.71 8.69
N LEU A 19 2.23 -8.93 9.12
CA LEU A 19 3.60 -9.38 9.40
C LEU A 19 4.47 -9.37 8.14
N THR A 20 3.94 -9.81 7.01
CA THR A 20 4.65 -9.79 5.72
C THR A 20 4.96 -8.35 5.30
N ALA A 21 4.01 -7.43 5.45
CA ALA A 21 4.20 -6.03 5.12
C ALA A 21 5.28 -5.37 5.99
N LEU A 22 5.28 -5.64 7.31
CA LEU A 22 6.35 -5.15 8.21
C LEU A 22 7.73 -5.70 7.82
N SER A 23 7.81 -6.99 7.44
CA SER A 23 9.05 -7.60 6.96
C SER A 23 9.54 -6.97 5.65
N MET A 24 8.62 -6.62 4.74
CA MET A 24 8.94 -5.91 3.49
C MET A 24 9.47 -4.51 3.75
N MET A 25 8.84 -3.77 4.66
CA MET A 25 9.29 -2.44 5.07
C MET A 25 10.73 -2.46 5.61
N HIS A 26 11.06 -3.42 6.49
CA HIS A 26 12.43 -3.59 6.97
C HIS A 26 13.41 -3.87 5.81
N ARG A 27 13.04 -4.76 4.89
CA ARG A 27 13.85 -5.05 3.71
C ARG A 27 14.07 -3.81 2.83
N ASP A 28 13.04 -3.00 2.63
CA ASP A 28 13.12 -1.82 1.77
C ASP A 28 14.08 -0.77 2.35
N ILE A 29 14.19 -0.66 3.67
CA ILE A 29 15.17 0.21 4.32
C ILE A 29 16.60 -0.35 4.23
N VAL A 30 16.79 -1.65 4.45
CA VAL A 30 18.09 -2.30 4.20
C VAL A 30 18.52 -2.12 2.73
N THR A 31 17.56 -2.20 1.81
CA THR A 31 17.79 -1.96 0.38
C THR A 31 18.16 -0.50 0.12
N THR A 32 17.57 0.45 0.85
CA THR A 32 17.93 1.85 0.78
C THR A 32 19.41 2.08 1.14
N GLU A 33 19.89 1.47 2.21
CA GLU A 33 21.30 1.58 2.60
C GLU A 33 22.25 1.01 1.54
N ARG A 34 21.86 -0.09 0.89
CA ARG A 34 22.60 -0.67 -0.23
C ARG A 34 22.58 0.22 -1.47
N SER A 35 21.45 0.88 -1.75
CA SER A 35 21.34 1.79 -2.90
C SER A 35 22.18 3.06 -2.75
N LEU A 36 22.49 3.47 -1.52
CA LEU A 36 23.43 4.57 -1.25
C LEU A 36 24.88 4.22 -1.57
N THR A 37 25.27 2.93 -1.40
CA THR A 37 26.63 2.45 -1.66
C THR A 37 26.87 2.04 -3.11
N ASN A 38 25.84 1.54 -3.79
CA ASN A 38 25.93 1.03 -5.16
C ASN A 38 24.73 1.52 -6.01
N PRO A 39 24.58 2.83 -6.29
CA PRO A 39 23.42 3.38 -6.96
C PRO A 39 23.18 2.80 -8.36
N GLU A 40 24.24 2.44 -9.08
CA GLU A 40 24.16 1.89 -10.44
C GLU A 40 23.40 0.56 -10.52
N GLN A 41 23.38 -0.22 -9.42
CA GLN A 41 22.68 -1.52 -9.37
C GLN A 41 21.16 -1.37 -9.27
N PHE A 42 20.69 -0.20 -8.83
CA PHE A 42 19.26 0.04 -8.57
C PHE A 42 18.57 0.82 -9.68
N GLY A 43 19.32 1.29 -10.68
CA GLY A 43 18.79 2.02 -11.82
C GLY A 43 17.94 3.23 -11.41
N PRO A 44 16.66 3.31 -11.84
CA PRO A 44 15.79 4.45 -11.53
C PRO A 44 15.31 4.48 -10.08
N PHE A 45 15.50 3.37 -9.31
CA PHE A 45 15.04 3.27 -7.92
C PHE A 45 16.07 3.90 -6.98
N GLN A 46 16.01 5.21 -6.87
CA GLN A 46 16.87 5.98 -5.96
C GLN A 46 16.45 5.77 -4.49
N PRO A 47 17.33 6.09 -3.51
CA PRO A 47 17.05 5.91 -2.08
C PRO A 47 15.75 6.53 -1.59
N TRP A 48 15.37 7.71 -2.10
CA TRP A 48 14.12 8.38 -1.74
C TRP A 48 12.89 7.52 -2.04
N PHE A 49 12.94 6.70 -3.11
CA PHE A 49 11.82 5.83 -3.48
C PHE A 49 11.51 4.81 -2.37
N PHE A 50 12.53 4.15 -1.85
CA PHE A 50 12.35 3.17 -0.77
C PHE A 50 11.85 3.81 0.54
N PHE A 51 12.36 4.99 0.90
CA PHE A 51 11.82 5.74 2.04
C PHE A 51 10.37 6.15 1.82
N GLY A 52 10.01 6.59 0.62
CA GLY A 52 8.64 6.92 0.26
C GLY A 52 7.71 5.70 0.37
N VAL A 53 8.15 4.55 -0.14
CA VAL A 53 7.42 3.27 -0.03
C VAL A 53 7.21 2.91 1.43
N ALA A 54 8.26 2.93 2.27
CA ALA A 54 8.15 2.61 3.68
C ALA A 54 7.19 3.54 4.43
N ALA A 55 7.22 4.85 4.15
CA ALA A 55 6.30 5.82 4.76
C ALA A 55 4.84 5.52 4.38
N VAL A 56 4.58 5.22 3.12
CA VAL A 56 3.25 4.88 2.62
C VAL A 56 2.77 3.55 3.18
N GLU A 57 3.64 2.54 3.27
CA GLU A 57 3.31 1.22 3.81
C GLU A 57 2.86 1.29 5.27
N ILE A 58 3.48 2.13 6.11
CA ILE A 58 3.03 2.34 7.49
C ILE A 58 1.56 2.79 7.54
N VAL A 59 1.20 3.76 6.70
CA VAL A 59 -0.18 4.27 6.63
C VAL A 59 -1.14 3.19 6.12
N MET A 60 -0.74 2.46 5.08
CA MET A 60 -1.54 1.37 4.49
C MET A 60 -1.79 0.24 5.49
N ILE A 61 -0.75 -0.21 6.22
CA ILE A 61 -0.87 -1.28 7.22
C ILE A 61 -1.76 -0.82 8.38
N THR A 62 -1.59 0.41 8.85
CA THR A 62 -2.41 0.98 9.92
C THR A 62 -3.88 1.04 9.49
N ALA A 63 -4.16 1.55 8.30
CA ALA A 63 -5.51 1.63 7.76
C ALA A 63 -6.14 0.25 7.52
N PHE A 64 -5.34 -0.71 7.04
CA PHE A 64 -5.75 -2.09 6.90
C PHE A 64 -6.17 -2.70 8.26
N GLY A 65 -5.34 -2.53 9.29
CA GLY A 65 -5.66 -2.98 10.65
C GLY A 65 -6.94 -2.35 11.18
N LEU A 66 -7.12 -1.04 10.99
CA LEU A 66 -8.36 -0.33 11.35
C LEU A 66 -9.57 -0.89 10.60
N ALA A 67 -9.47 -1.15 9.30
CA ALA A 67 -10.57 -1.71 8.51
C ALA A 67 -10.94 -3.13 8.97
N VAL A 68 -9.95 -3.97 9.30
CA VAL A 68 -10.19 -5.30 9.87
C VAL A 68 -10.90 -5.19 11.22
N ILE A 69 -10.46 -4.32 12.12
CA ILE A 69 -11.08 -4.10 13.43
C ILE A 69 -12.53 -3.64 13.26
N GLN A 70 -12.78 -2.66 12.40
CA GLN A 70 -14.12 -2.14 12.11
C GLN A 70 -15.03 -3.23 11.53
N SER A 71 -14.50 -4.07 10.65
CA SER A 71 -15.23 -5.22 10.14
C SER A 71 -15.67 -6.16 11.26
N ILE A 72 -14.80 -6.44 12.23
CA ILE A 72 -15.12 -7.31 13.38
C ILE A 72 -16.18 -6.66 14.29
N ILE A 73 -16.06 -5.36 14.55
CA ILE A 73 -17.03 -4.61 15.36
C ILE A 73 -18.43 -4.70 14.74
N HIS A 74 -18.54 -4.51 13.43
CA HIS A 74 -19.79 -4.52 12.69
C HIS A 74 -20.25 -5.91 12.21
N ARG A 75 -19.67 -7.01 12.75
CA ARG A 75 -19.94 -8.38 12.30
C ARG A 75 -21.41 -8.82 12.32
N LYS A 76 -22.25 -8.13 13.07
CA LYS A 76 -23.70 -8.40 13.12
C LYS A 76 -24.48 -7.67 12.02
N GLU A 77 -23.88 -6.69 11.39
CA GLU A 77 -24.45 -5.88 10.33
C GLU A 77 -23.82 -6.31 9.00
N THR A 78 -24.42 -7.29 8.33
CA THR A 78 -23.81 -8.00 7.19
C THR A 78 -23.26 -7.06 6.13
N GLU A 79 -24.00 -6.03 5.74
CA GLU A 79 -23.56 -5.08 4.70
C GLU A 79 -22.39 -4.22 5.16
N ASN A 80 -22.44 -3.71 6.38
CA ASN A 80 -21.40 -2.87 6.96
C ASN A 80 -20.12 -3.67 7.15
N HIS A 81 -20.22 -4.86 7.72
CA HIS A 81 -19.14 -5.82 7.85
C HIS A 81 -18.48 -6.14 6.50
N ALA A 82 -19.29 -6.51 5.50
CA ALA A 82 -18.79 -6.85 4.18
C ALA A 82 -18.07 -5.67 3.51
N TRP A 83 -18.57 -4.44 3.65
CA TRP A 83 -17.95 -3.28 3.04
C TRP A 83 -16.60 -2.91 3.69
N TRP A 84 -16.48 -3.05 5.01
CA TRP A 84 -15.19 -2.93 5.68
C TRP A 84 -14.18 -3.99 5.19
N LEU A 85 -14.61 -5.26 5.00
CA LEU A 85 -13.75 -6.30 4.44
C LEU A 85 -13.34 -6.02 2.99
N ILE A 86 -14.27 -5.58 2.14
CA ILE A 86 -13.96 -5.20 0.77
C ILE A 86 -12.92 -4.08 0.73
N SER A 87 -13.05 -3.10 1.62
CA SER A 87 -12.12 -1.99 1.70
C SER A 87 -10.69 -2.41 2.04
N THR A 88 -10.50 -3.49 2.81
CA THR A 88 -9.14 -4.01 3.10
C THR A 88 -8.39 -4.41 1.83
N VAL A 89 -9.09 -4.92 0.82
CA VAL A 89 -8.48 -5.28 -0.47
C VAL A 89 -7.92 -4.03 -1.17
N PHE A 90 -8.70 -2.95 -1.22
CA PHE A 90 -8.27 -1.70 -1.84
C PHE A 90 -7.14 -1.00 -1.07
N LEU A 91 -7.05 -1.21 0.25
CA LEU A 91 -5.98 -0.65 1.08
C LEU A 91 -4.62 -1.30 0.83
N ILE A 92 -4.58 -2.58 0.42
CA ILE A 92 -3.34 -3.35 0.20
C ILE A 92 -3.11 -3.74 -1.27
N MET A 93 -3.95 -3.27 -2.18
CA MET A 93 -3.86 -3.63 -3.61
C MET A 93 -2.64 -3.01 -4.28
N MET A 94 -2.22 -1.82 -3.84
CA MET A 94 -1.12 -1.06 -4.46
C MET A 94 0.19 -1.86 -4.55
N PRO A 95 0.72 -2.51 -3.49
CA PRO A 95 1.98 -3.24 -3.58
C PRO A 95 1.97 -4.36 -4.63
N THR A 96 0.82 -4.99 -4.86
CA THR A 96 0.70 -6.10 -5.82
C THR A 96 0.48 -5.57 -7.24
N LEU A 97 -0.55 -4.74 -7.43
CA LEU A 97 -0.91 -4.21 -8.73
C LEU A 97 0.16 -3.23 -9.24
N GLY A 98 0.68 -2.38 -8.36
CA GLY A 98 1.72 -1.40 -8.68
C GLY A 98 3.01 -2.07 -9.15
N ARG A 99 3.48 -3.12 -8.48
CA ARG A 99 4.66 -3.87 -8.94
C ARG A 99 4.43 -4.55 -10.28
N GLY A 100 3.24 -5.10 -10.52
CA GLY A 100 2.89 -5.70 -11.81
C GLY A 100 2.98 -4.67 -12.94
N ILE A 101 2.31 -3.52 -12.78
CA ILE A 101 2.32 -2.42 -13.75
C ILE A 101 3.73 -1.85 -13.92
N GLN A 102 4.46 -1.65 -12.83
CA GLN A 102 5.82 -1.13 -12.85
C GLN A 102 6.78 -2.06 -13.60
N ASN A 103 6.69 -3.37 -13.39
CA ASN A 103 7.52 -4.35 -14.11
C ASN A 103 7.24 -4.33 -15.62
N VAL A 104 5.98 -4.24 -16.03
CA VAL A 104 5.60 -4.11 -17.44
C VAL A 104 6.13 -2.79 -18.02
N TYR A 105 5.95 -1.68 -17.29
CA TYR A 105 6.42 -0.37 -17.73
C TYR A 105 7.94 -0.31 -17.89
N VAL A 106 8.70 -0.81 -16.92
CA VAL A 106 10.16 -0.90 -17.00
C VAL A 106 10.59 -1.81 -18.16
N GLY A 107 9.95 -2.97 -18.33
CA GLY A 107 10.25 -3.88 -19.42
C GLY A 107 10.02 -3.28 -20.81
N LEU A 108 8.99 -2.44 -20.97
CA LEU A 108 8.72 -1.74 -22.24
C LEU A 108 9.67 -0.56 -22.51
N ASN A 109 10.31 -0.02 -21.46
CA ASN A 109 11.17 1.16 -21.54
C ASN A 109 12.63 0.83 -21.15
N ILE A 110 13.06 -0.41 -21.32
CA ILE A 110 14.38 -0.87 -20.86
C ILE A 110 15.54 -0.10 -21.54
N GLU A 111 15.33 0.37 -22.76
CA GLU A 111 16.33 1.15 -23.50
C GLU A 111 16.57 2.53 -22.86
N SER A 112 15.62 3.05 -22.10
CA SER A 112 15.72 4.33 -21.38
C SER A 112 16.26 4.17 -19.95
N TRP A 113 16.72 2.99 -19.58
CA TRP A 113 17.35 2.75 -18.28
C TRP A 113 18.67 3.53 -18.15
N PRO A 114 18.95 4.23 -17.05
CA PRO A 114 18.20 4.36 -15.78
C PRO A 114 17.26 5.59 -15.66
N GLU A 115 17.00 6.32 -16.75
CA GLU A 115 16.27 7.60 -16.76
C GLU A 115 14.75 7.41 -16.83
N ILE A 116 14.23 6.25 -16.45
CA ILE A 116 12.80 5.93 -16.48
C ILE A 116 12.07 6.67 -15.35
N ASP A 117 10.93 7.30 -15.66
CA ASP A 117 10.04 7.86 -14.64
C ASP A 117 9.29 6.75 -13.89
N ILE A 118 9.79 6.41 -12.70
CA ILE A 118 9.22 5.37 -11.84
C ILE A 118 7.90 5.79 -11.15
N MET A 119 7.54 7.07 -11.16
CA MET A 119 6.30 7.55 -10.56
C MET A 119 5.10 7.39 -11.49
N LEU A 120 5.31 7.40 -12.80
CA LEU A 120 4.22 7.25 -13.78
C LEU A 120 3.40 5.97 -13.59
N PRO A 121 3.99 4.76 -13.47
CA PRO A 121 3.24 3.54 -13.21
C PRO A 121 2.53 3.56 -11.85
N ILE A 122 3.07 4.27 -10.84
CA ILE A 122 2.43 4.43 -9.53
C ILE A 122 1.16 5.28 -9.67
N TYR A 123 1.25 6.42 -10.32
CA TYR A 123 0.08 7.29 -10.56
C TYR A 123 -1.00 6.57 -11.36
N PHE A 124 -0.62 5.82 -12.40
CA PHE A 124 -1.56 5.03 -13.18
C PHE A 124 -2.23 3.94 -12.32
N THR A 125 -1.46 3.25 -11.48
CA THR A 125 -1.99 2.24 -10.54
C THR A 125 -3.00 2.87 -9.58
N GLN A 126 -2.68 4.02 -8.99
CA GLN A 126 -3.59 4.71 -8.07
C GLN A 126 -4.87 5.16 -8.77
N PHE A 127 -4.76 5.68 -9.99
CA PHE A 127 -5.93 6.02 -10.80
C PHE A 127 -6.86 4.81 -11.00
N LEU A 128 -6.30 3.64 -11.33
CA LEU A 128 -7.09 2.42 -11.50
C LEU A 128 -7.75 1.98 -10.19
N ILE A 129 -7.00 1.95 -9.07
CA ILE A 129 -7.52 1.52 -7.77
C ILE A 129 -8.64 2.44 -7.31
N ILE A 130 -8.43 3.76 -7.35
CA ILE A 130 -9.43 4.76 -6.94
C ILE A 130 -10.67 4.67 -7.84
N SER A 131 -10.49 4.52 -9.14
CA SER A 131 -11.60 4.38 -10.09
C SER A 131 -12.44 3.12 -9.79
N MET A 132 -11.80 1.97 -9.59
CA MET A 132 -12.51 0.73 -9.22
C MET A 132 -13.25 0.87 -7.89
N LEU A 133 -12.61 1.48 -6.89
CA LEU A 133 -13.21 1.72 -5.57
C LEU A 133 -14.43 2.64 -5.67
N LEU A 134 -14.33 3.75 -6.39
CA LEU A 134 -15.42 4.72 -6.54
C LEU A 134 -16.57 4.14 -7.36
N LEU A 135 -16.29 3.43 -8.47
CA LEU A 135 -17.31 2.75 -9.27
C LEU A 135 -18.03 1.66 -8.46
N GLY A 136 -17.29 0.87 -7.69
CA GLY A 136 -17.86 -0.12 -6.78
C GLY A 136 -18.71 0.54 -5.69
N SER A 137 -18.20 1.59 -5.05
CA SER A 137 -18.91 2.34 -4.01
C SER A 137 -20.19 2.97 -4.55
N TRP A 138 -20.17 3.49 -5.76
CA TRP A 138 -21.35 4.05 -6.43
C TRP A 138 -22.39 2.96 -6.71
N LYS A 139 -21.97 1.86 -7.31
CA LYS A 139 -22.86 0.73 -7.67
C LYS A 139 -23.59 0.15 -6.46
N TYR A 140 -22.93 0.09 -5.30
CA TYR A 140 -23.49 -0.48 -4.07
C TYR A 140 -23.98 0.58 -3.06
N GLU A 141 -24.12 1.84 -3.49
CA GLU A 141 -24.61 2.96 -2.66
C GLU A 141 -23.77 3.20 -1.39
N LYS A 142 -22.47 2.91 -1.46
CA LYS A 142 -21.51 3.03 -0.36
C LYS A 142 -20.54 4.21 -0.51
N LEU A 143 -20.81 5.18 -1.38
CA LEU A 143 -19.94 6.36 -1.57
C LEU A 143 -19.71 7.15 -0.28
N LYS A 144 -20.73 7.23 0.58
CA LYS A 144 -20.67 7.93 1.88
C LYS A 144 -20.23 7.03 3.03
N HIS A 145 -19.86 5.79 2.78
CA HIS A 145 -19.45 4.86 3.81
C HIS A 145 -18.06 5.19 4.36
N PRO A 146 -17.82 5.16 5.69
CA PRO A 146 -16.50 5.50 6.27
C PRO A 146 -15.34 4.68 5.70
N ALA A 147 -15.56 3.40 5.40
CA ALA A 147 -14.56 2.53 4.79
C ALA A 147 -14.16 3.01 3.38
N THR A 148 -15.08 3.58 2.61
CA THR A 148 -14.78 4.18 1.30
C THR A 148 -13.89 5.41 1.47
N PHE A 149 -14.21 6.29 2.42
CA PHE A 149 -13.38 7.46 2.70
C PHE A 149 -11.97 7.07 3.16
N LEU A 150 -11.86 6.07 4.05
CA LEU A 150 -10.57 5.55 4.48
C LEU A 150 -9.76 5.03 3.29
N ALA A 151 -10.35 4.18 2.46
CA ALA A 151 -9.65 3.57 1.34
C ALA A 151 -9.27 4.60 0.26
N VAL A 152 -10.15 5.55 -0.06
CA VAL A 152 -9.83 6.65 -0.97
C VAL A 152 -8.72 7.52 -0.40
N GLY A 153 -8.83 7.93 0.87
CA GLY A 153 -7.84 8.78 1.54
C GLY A 153 -6.45 8.16 1.55
N VAL A 154 -6.34 6.87 1.86
CA VAL A 154 -5.06 6.14 1.84
C VAL A 154 -4.49 6.05 0.43
N ASN A 155 -5.31 5.75 -0.58
CA ASN A 155 -4.84 5.69 -1.96
C ASN A 155 -4.44 7.07 -2.50
N LEU A 156 -5.08 8.15 -2.08
CA LEU A 156 -4.64 9.51 -2.36
C LEU A 156 -3.32 9.84 -1.64
N PHE A 157 -3.14 9.36 -0.41
CA PHE A 157 -1.89 9.54 0.34
C PHE A 157 -0.69 8.89 -0.35
N VAL A 158 -0.88 7.79 -1.08
CA VAL A 158 0.18 7.14 -1.88
C VAL A 158 0.76 8.10 -2.94
N LEU A 159 -0.01 9.06 -3.44
CA LEU A 159 0.47 10.07 -4.39
C LEU A 159 1.55 10.99 -3.78
N LEU A 160 1.66 11.02 -2.45
CA LEU A 160 2.71 11.75 -1.72
C LEU A 160 4.00 10.94 -1.54
N LEU A 161 4.12 9.76 -2.17
CA LEU A 161 5.28 8.89 -2.04
C LEU A 161 6.60 9.62 -2.32
N GLU A 162 6.68 10.37 -3.42
CA GLU A 162 7.89 11.12 -3.77
C GLU A 162 8.21 12.24 -2.77
N PRO A 163 7.31 13.20 -2.46
CA PRO A 163 7.63 14.24 -1.47
C PRO A 163 7.94 13.69 -0.08
N LEU A 164 7.29 12.60 0.35
CA LEU A 164 7.61 11.93 1.60
C LEU A 164 9.00 11.31 1.58
N GLY A 165 9.32 10.60 0.50
CA GLY A 165 10.61 9.95 0.35
C GLY A 165 11.79 10.91 0.24
N ARG A 166 11.58 12.11 -0.33
CA ARG A 166 12.59 13.16 -0.42
C ARG A 166 12.73 14.02 0.86
N SER A 167 11.79 13.89 1.81
CA SER A 167 11.81 14.63 3.06
C SER A 167 12.86 14.06 4.02
N GLU A 168 13.88 14.86 4.37
CA GLU A 168 14.92 14.49 5.34
C GLU A 168 14.31 14.07 6.69
N ARG A 169 13.29 14.80 7.16
CA ARG A 169 12.61 14.50 8.44
C ARG A 169 11.96 13.11 8.43
N VAL A 170 11.33 12.74 7.30
CA VAL A 170 10.70 11.42 7.14
C VAL A 170 11.77 10.32 7.08
N GLN A 171 12.87 10.57 6.38
CA GLN A 171 13.99 9.64 6.31
C GLN A 171 14.63 9.41 7.68
N GLU A 172 14.90 10.47 8.45
CA GLU A 172 15.45 10.38 9.81
C GLU A 172 14.52 9.62 10.75
N PHE A 173 13.22 9.94 10.70
CA PHE A 173 12.19 9.25 11.50
C PHE A 173 12.14 7.75 11.17
N LEU A 174 12.14 7.38 9.90
CA LEU A 174 12.14 5.98 9.48
C LEU A 174 13.41 5.25 9.92
N LYS A 175 14.59 5.88 9.76
CA LYS A 175 15.86 5.31 10.23
C LYS A 175 15.87 5.09 11.76
N MET A 176 15.27 5.99 12.52
CA MET A 176 15.18 5.87 13.98
C MET A 176 14.30 4.70 14.40
N ILE A 177 13.14 4.50 13.74
CA ILE A 177 12.21 3.39 14.05
C ILE A 177 12.82 2.03 13.73
N ILE A 178 13.66 1.94 12.71
CA ILE A 178 14.11 0.65 12.17
C ILE A 178 15.46 0.24 12.71
N LYS A 179 16.28 1.20 13.12
CA LYS A 179 17.59 0.93 13.79
C LYS A 179 17.49 0.81 15.31
N GLY A 180 16.36 1.22 15.92
CA GLY A 180 16.09 1.02 17.35
C GLY A 180 15.63 -0.37 17.64
#